data_85d26982a21ac048e87389804f354e36
#
_entry.id   85d26982a21ac048e87389804f354e36
#
_cell.length_a   1.000
_cell.length_b   1.000
_cell.length_c   1.000
_cell.angle_alpha   90.00
_cell.angle_beta   90.00
_cell.angle_gamma   90.00
#
_symmetry.space_group_name_H-M   'P 1'
#
loop_
_entity.id
_entity.type
_entity.pdbx_description
1 polymer ?
#
loop_
_entity_poly.entity_id
_entity_poly.type
_entity_poly.pdbx_seq_one_letter_code
_entity_poly.pdbx_strand_id
1 'polypeptide(L)'
;MAKFLIVEARFYDHLNDMLVAGAKATLKAKGHDVEVITVPGALEIPGTIAMAAEAQTYDGFVAIGVVIRGETYHFEIVAGESARGIMALTMDGIAIGNGILTVENEEQAIVRADPKQKDKGGEAAIAAMALLNLQNRFN
;
A
#
# COMPACT_ATOMS: atom_id res chain seq x y z
N MET A 1 16.15 -12.16 -3.72
CA MET A 1 15.33 -11.22 -4.51
C MET A 1 13.89 -11.69 -4.55
N ALA A 2 12.97 -10.79 -4.31
CA ALA A 2 11.55 -11.10 -4.31
C ALA A 2 10.81 -10.21 -5.31
N LYS A 3 9.55 -10.52 -5.59
CA LYS A 3 8.72 -9.75 -6.49
C LYS A 3 7.55 -9.14 -5.72
N PHE A 4 7.43 -7.83 -5.76
CA PHE A 4 6.38 -7.09 -5.06
C PHE A 4 5.40 -6.47 -6.03
N LEU A 5 4.14 -6.45 -5.64
CA LEU A 5 3.08 -5.75 -6.36
C LEU A 5 2.63 -4.55 -5.55
N ILE A 6 2.72 -3.38 -6.16
CA ILE A 6 2.12 -2.17 -5.60
C ILE A 6 0.72 -2.06 -6.19
N VAL A 7 -0.30 -2.04 -5.32
CA VAL A 7 -1.69 -1.85 -5.73
C VAL A 7 -2.11 -0.45 -5.31
N GLU A 8 -2.36 0.41 -6.28
CA GLU A 8 -2.66 1.82 -6.02
C GLU A 8 -4.07 2.19 -6.45
N ALA A 9 -4.74 2.96 -5.60
CA ALA A 9 -6.01 3.59 -5.93
C ALA A 9 -5.71 5.04 -6.31
N ARG A 10 -5.79 5.35 -7.61
CA ARG A 10 -5.29 6.63 -8.14
C ARG A 10 -6.40 7.67 -8.25
N PHE A 11 -6.72 8.29 -7.13
CA PHE A 11 -7.69 9.38 -7.09
C PHE A 11 -7.01 10.76 -7.16
N TYR A 12 -5.86 10.89 -6.48
CA TYR A 12 -5.06 12.13 -6.48
C TYR A 12 -3.71 11.82 -7.11
N ASP A 13 -3.58 12.10 -8.42
CA ASP A 13 -2.42 11.67 -9.20
C ASP A 13 -1.07 12.06 -8.60
N HIS A 14 -0.90 13.34 -8.26
CA HIS A 14 0.39 13.83 -7.76
C HIS A 14 0.77 13.21 -6.40
N LEU A 15 -0.23 12.97 -5.54
CA LEU A 15 0.01 12.33 -4.25
C LEU A 15 0.38 10.87 -4.43
N ASN A 16 -0.34 10.17 -5.32
CA ASN A 16 -0.02 8.78 -5.63
C ASN A 16 1.36 8.64 -6.26
N ASP A 17 1.74 9.58 -7.15
CA ASP A 17 3.07 9.56 -7.76
C ASP A 17 4.17 9.57 -6.69
N MET A 18 4.02 10.41 -5.67
CA MET A 18 4.99 10.47 -4.58
C MET A 18 5.02 9.20 -3.76
N LEU A 19 3.86 8.67 -3.42
CA LEU A 19 3.77 7.42 -2.64
C LEU A 19 4.37 6.24 -3.40
N VAL A 20 4.03 6.10 -4.66
CA VAL A 20 4.55 5.02 -5.51
C VAL A 20 6.05 5.17 -5.68
N ALA A 21 6.53 6.39 -5.90
CA ALA A 21 7.98 6.64 -6.06
C ALA A 21 8.75 6.22 -4.80
N GLY A 22 8.25 6.57 -3.63
CA GLY A 22 8.90 6.18 -2.37
C GLY A 22 8.91 4.68 -2.16
N ALA A 23 7.78 4.03 -2.43
CA ALA A 23 7.69 2.57 -2.29
C ALA A 23 8.63 1.86 -3.27
N LYS A 24 8.62 2.27 -4.53
CA LYS A 24 9.50 1.68 -5.56
C LYS A 24 10.98 1.83 -5.20
N ALA A 25 11.38 3.05 -4.82
CA ALA A 25 12.78 3.31 -4.48
C ALA A 25 13.24 2.42 -3.34
N THR A 26 12.41 2.28 -2.32
CA THR A 26 12.72 1.47 -1.15
C THR A 26 12.86 -0.01 -1.50
N LEU A 27 11.93 -0.54 -2.30
CA LEU A 27 11.97 -1.94 -2.72
C LEU A 27 13.16 -2.22 -3.64
N LYS A 28 13.40 -1.36 -4.61
CA LYS A 28 14.51 -1.53 -5.56
C LYS A 28 15.88 -1.41 -4.89
N ALA A 29 16.00 -0.57 -3.87
CA ALA A 29 17.24 -0.44 -3.12
C ALA A 29 17.64 -1.75 -2.44
N LYS A 30 16.68 -2.64 -2.17
CA LYS A 30 16.93 -3.97 -1.61
C LYS A 30 17.00 -5.05 -2.68
N GLY A 31 16.98 -4.69 -3.95
CA GLY A 31 17.13 -5.63 -5.06
C GLY A 31 15.87 -6.38 -5.47
N HIS A 32 14.71 -5.90 -5.06
CA HIS A 32 13.45 -6.55 -5.40
C HIS A 32 12.88 -6.06 -6.72
N ASP A 33 12.13 -6.93 -7.40
CA ASP A 33 11.35 -6.56 -8.58
C ASP A 33 10.02 -5.95 -8.14
N VAL A 34 9.53 -4.98 -8.92
CA VAL A 34 8.32 -4.23 -8.58
C VAL A 34 7.42 -4.10 -9.80
N GLU A 35 6.14 -4.44 -9.61
CA GLU A 35 5.09 -4.14 -10.58
C GLU A 35 4.06 -3.24 -9.90
N VAL A 36 3.34 -2.46 -10.71
CA VAL A 36 2.29 -1.56 -10.21
C VAL A 36 0.99 -1.84 -10.96
N ILE A 37 -0.09 -1.98 -10.19
CA ILE A 37 -1.45 -2.11 -10.72
C ILE A 37 -2.28 -0.97 -10.15
N THR A 38 -3.11 -0.34 -11.00
CA THR A 38 -4.02 0.72 -10.61
C THR A 38 -5.44 0.19 -10.52
N VAL A 39 -6.14 0.52 -9.44
CA VAL A 39 -7.55 0.15 -9.20
C VAL A 39 -8.40 1.40 -9.00
N PRO A 40 -9.75 1.30 -9.13
CA PRO A 40 -10.61 2.48 -9.05
C PRO A 40 -10.58 3.23 -7.72
N GLY A 41 -10.54 2.53 -6.61
CA GLY A 41 -10.57 3.16 -5.29
C GLY A 41 -9.92 2.29 -4.23
N ALA A 42 -9.76 2.86 -3.04
CA ALA A 42 -9.12 2.14 -1.92
C ALA A 42 -9.92 0.90 -1.50
N LEU A 43 -11.23 0.91 -1.69
CA LEU A 43 -12.07 -0.27 -1.37
C LEU A 43 -11.75 -1.48 -2.25
N GLU A 44 -11.20 -1.27 -3.44
CA GLU A 44 -10.85 -2.36 -4.36
C GLU A 44 -9.44 -2.91 -4.14
N ILE A 45 -8.66 -2.30 -3.24
CA ILE A 45 -7.28 -2.75 -2.98
C ILE A 45 -7.24 -4.12 -2.30
N PRO A 46 -7.97 -4.36 -1.20
CA PRO A 46 -7.88 -5.68 -0.56
C PRO A 46 -8.27 -6.83 -1.47
N GLY A 47 -9.36 -6.68 -2.24
CA GLY A 47 -9.80 -7.71 -3.18
C GLY A 47 -8.78 -7.99 -4.26
N THR A 48 -8.14 -6.94 -4.77
CA THR A 48 -7.09 -7.08 -5.78
C THR A 48 -5.90 -7.86 -5.23
N ILE A 49 -5.47 -7.53 -4.01
CA ILE A 49 -4.37 -8.24 -3.35
C ILE A 49 -4.74 -9.70 -3.13
N ALA A 50 -5.97 -9.98 -2.68
CA ALA A 50 -6.43 -11.36 -2.47
C ALA A 50 -6.33 -12.19 -3.75
N MET A 51 -6.78 -11.64 -4.87
CA MET A 51 -6.70 -12.33 -6.16
C MET A 51 -5.26 -12.51 -6.62
N ALA A 52 -4.44 -11.47 -6.48
CA ALA A 52 -3.04 -11.54 -6.89
C ALA A 52 -2.23 -12.51 -6.03
N ALA A 53 -2.55 -12.61 -4.74
CA ALA A 53 -1.90 -13.54 -3.83
C ALA A 53 -2.16 -14.99 -4.23
N GLU A 54 -3.37 -15.29 -4.69
CA GLU A 54 -3.71 -16.64 -5.16
C GLU A 54 -2.91 -17.07 -6.39
N ALA A 55 -2.53 -16.11 -7.22
CA ALA A 55 -1.74 -16.41 -8.42
C ALA A 55 -0.32 -16.86 -8.08
N GLN A 56 0.14 -16.61 -6.84
CA GLN A 56 1.46 -17.02 -6.34
C GLN A 56 2.64 -16.47 -7.16
N THR A 57 2.40 -15.36 -7.86
CA THR A 57 3.43 -14.67 -8.66
C THR A 57 4.22 -13.69 -7.81
N TYR A 58 3.59 -13.14 -6.78
CA TYR A 58 4.19 -12.08 -5.95
C TYR A 58 4.47 -12.58 -4.55
N ASP A 59 5.56 -12.09 -3.98
CA ASP A 59 5.98 -12.45 -2.62
C ASP A 59 5.45 -11.48 -1.57
N GLY A 60 5.19 -10.25 -1.98
CA GLY A 60 4.68 -9.23 -1.07
C GLY A 60 3.93 -8.14 -1.83
N PHE A 61 3.24 -7.29 -1.07
CA PHE A 61 2.34 -6.29 -1.62
C PHE A 61 2.47 -4.98 -0.86
N VAL A 62 2.27 -3.87 -1.59
CA VAL A 62 2.18 -2.55 -0.97
C VAL A 62 0.88 -1.91 -1.44
N ALA A 63 0.03 -1.54 -0.49
CA ALA A 63 -1.23 -0.86 -0.77
C ALA A 63 -0.98 0.65 -0.75
N ILE A 64 -1.38 1.35 -1.80
CA ILE A 64 -1.15 2.79 -1.93
C ILE A 64 -2.47 3.48 -2.28
N GLY A 65 -2.78 4.55 -1.58
CA GLY A 65 -3.95 5.36 -1.87
C GLY A 65 -3.99 6.56 -0.94
N VAL A 66 -4.91 7.47 -1.22
CA VAL A 66 -5.12 8.66 -0.38
C VAL A 66 -6.61 8.84 -0.17
N VAL A 67 -7.03 8.82 1.09
CA VAL A 67 -8.42 9.06 1.48
C VAL A 67 -8.45 10.35 2.28
N ILE A 68 -9.09 11.38 1.72
CA ILE A 68 -9.21 12.69 2.38
C ILE A 68 -10.65 12.83 2.87
N ARG A 69 -10.79 13.28 4.12
CA ARG A 69 -12.12 13.45 4.72
C ARG A 69 -12.97 14.44 3.92
N GLY A 70 -14.16 14.01 3.57
CA GLY A 70 -15.14 14.85 2.91
C GLY A 70 -16.31 15.20 3.85
N GLU A 71 -17.43 15.57 3.27
CA GLU A 71 -18.61 16.01 4.02
C GLU A 71 -19.47 14.87 4.54
N THR A 72 -19.30 13.65 4.00
CA THR A 72 -20.16 12.52 4.31
C THR A 72 -19.43 11.44 5.08
N TYR A 73 -20.17 10.44 5.52
CA TYR A 73 -19.62 9.28 6.23
C TYR A 73 -18.76 8.38 5.34
N HIS A 74 -18.67 8.68 4.06
CA HIS A 74 -17.92 7.86 3.10
C HIS A 74 -16.45 7.68 3.50
N PHE A 75 -15.83 8.73 4.08
CA PHE A 75 -14.45 8.65 4.54
C PHE A 75 -14.27 7.50 5.54
N GLU A 76 -15.15 7.40 6.53
CA GLU A 76 -15.07 6.37 7.58
C GLU A 76 -15.20 4.98 6.99
N ILE A 77 -16.11 4.81 6.01
CA ILE A 77 -16.32 3.53 5.35
C ILE A 77 -15.07 3.13 4.56
N VAL A 78 -14.56 4.03 3.72
CA VAL A 78 -13.40 3.72 2.86
C VAL A 78 -12.16 3.46 3.70
N ALA A 79 -11.87 4.35 4.66
CA ALA A 79 -10.72 4.21 5.55
C ALA A 79 -10.80 2.93 6.38
N GLY A 80 -11.95 2.70 7.01
CA GLY A 80 -12.15 1.56 7.89
C GLY A 80 -12.15 0.23 7.15
N GLU A 81 -12.88 0.12 6.04
CA GLU A 81 -13.02 -1.15 5.32
C GLU A 81 -11.76 -1.52 4.55
N SER A 82 -11.04 -0.54 3.99
CA SER A 82 -9.77 -0.85 3.33
C SER A 82 -8.75 -1.38 4.34
N ALA A 83 -8.65 -0.73 5.49
CA ALA A 83 -7.74 -1.18 6.57
C ALA A 83 -8.14 -2.55 7.10
N ARG A 84 -9.44 -2.77 7.32
CA ARG A 84 -9.96 -4.06 7.81
C ARG A 84 -9.66 -5.18 6.82
N GLY A 85 -9.90 -4.94 5.52
CA GLY A 85 -9.64 -5.94 4.49
C GLY A 85 -8.16 -6.29 4.40
N ILE A 86 -7.29 -5.28 4.44
CA ILE A 86 -5.83 -5.50 4.43
C ILE A 86 -5.42 -6.31 5.65
N MET A 87 -5.92 -5.94 6.84
CA MET A 87 -5.56 -6.65 8.07
C MET A 87 -6.01 -8.12 8.03
N ALA A 88 -7.21 -8.39 7.49
CA ALA A 88 -7.68 -9.76 7.34
C ALA A 88 -6.73 -10.59 6.48
N LEU A 89 -6.20 -10.01 5.41
CA LEU A 89 -5.26 -10.70 4.53
C LEU A 89 -3.90 -10.89 5.20
N THR A 90 -3.42 -9.92 5.97
CA THR A 90 -2.14 -10.09 6.69
C THR A 90 -2.25 -11.17 7.75
N MET A 91 -3.40 -11.29 8.40
CA MET A 91 -3.63 -12.36 9.37
C MET A 91 -3.64 -13.74 8.72
N ASP A 92 -3.94 -13.81 7.41
CA ASP A 92 -3.85 -15.05 6.64
C ASP A 92 -2.43 -15.30 6.09
N GLY A 93 -1.46 -14.50 6.47
CA GLY A 93 -0.07 -14.72 6.10
C GLY A 93 0.37 -14.03 4.81
N ILE A 94 -0.40 -13.07 4.28
CA ILE A 94 -0.01 -12.31 3.11
C ILE A 94 0.78 -11.08 3.56
N ALA A 95 1.99 -10.91 3.04
CA ALA A 95 2.88 -9.81 3.42
C ALA A 95 2.44 -8.52 2.72
N ILE A 96 1.80 -7.63 3.47
CA ILE A 96 1.26 -6.37 2.93
C ILE A 96 1.75 -5.18 3.77
N GLY A 97 2.27 -4.16 3.09
CA GLY A 97 2.50 -2.86 3.72
C GLY A 97 1.35 -1.92 3.37
N ASN A 98 0.75 -1.30 4.37
CA ASN A 98 -0.38 -0.40 4.16
C ASN A 98 0.09 1.05 4.04
N GLY A 99 0.09 1.56 2.82
CA GLY A 99 0.42 2.95 2.51
C GLY A 99 -0.80 3.77 2.08
N ILE A 100 -1.99 3.36 2.48
CA ILE A 100 -3.20 4.14 2.24
C ILE A 100 -3.27 5.24 3.30
N LEU A 101 -3.12 6.48 2.84
CA LEU A 101 -3.21 7.64 3.73
C LEU A 101 -4.67 7.94 4.04
N THR A 102 -4.94 8.23 5.32
CA THR A 102 -6.26 8.65 5.77
C THR A 102 -6.09 9.96 6.51
N VAL A 103 -6.41 11.05 5.83
CA VAL A 103 -6.07 12.41 6.29
C VAL A 103 -7.28 13.33 6.25
N GLU A 104 -7.17 14.45 6.96
CA GLU A 104 -8.25 15.44 7.03
C GLU A 104 -8.22 16.40 5.84
N ASN A 105 -7.04 16.66 5.27
CA ASN A 105 -6.86 17.63 4.19
C ASN A 105 -5.66 17.28 3.31
N GLU A 106 -5.52 17.98 2.18
CA GLU A 106 -4.45 17.72 1.22
C GLU A 106 -3.06 18.03 1.78
N GLU A 107 -2.93 19.05 2.61
CA GLU A 107 -1.64 19.41 3.21
C GLU A 107 -1.08 18.27 4.04
N GLN A 108 -1.93 17.60 4.81
CA GLN A 108 -1.53 16.43 5.58
C GLN A 108 -1.08 15.30 4.65
N ALA A 109 -1.75 15.15 3.51
CA ALA A 109 -1.40 14.11 2.54
C ALA A 109 -0.04 14.40 1.90
N ILE A 110 0.23 15.65 1.52
CA ILE A 110 1.51 16.02 0.88
C ILE A 110 2.68 15.70 1.81
N VAL A 111 2.60 16.12 3.07
CA VAL A 111 3.68 15.91 4.05
C VAL A 111 3.97 14.41 4.22
N ARG A 112 2.93 13.58 4.18
CA ARG A 112 3.07 12.13 4.38
C ARG A 112 3.48 11.40 3.12
N ALA A 113 3.04 11.88 1.95
CA ALA A 113 3.34 11.21 0.68
C ALA A 113 4.75 11.52 0.17
N ASP A 114 5.26 12.73 0.43
CA ASP A 114 6.53 13.20 -0.11
C ASP A 114 7.69 12.35 0.42
N PRO A 115 8.48 11.68 -0.47
CA PRO A 115 9.63 10.89 -0.03
C PRO A 115 10.68 11.71 0.72
N LYS A 116 10.72 13.01 0.52
CA LYS A 116 11.65 13.91 1.22
C LYS A 116 11.14 14.35 2.58
N GLN A 117 9.92 13.98 2.93
CA GLN A 117 9.32 14.29 4.22
C GLN A 117 9.04 12.99 4.97
N LYS A 118 7.77 12.62 5.18
CA LYS A 118 7.45 11.41 5.95
C LYS A 118 7.58 10.10 5.17
N ASP A 119 7.58 10.17 3.85
CA ASP A 119 7.78 9.00 2.97
C ASP A 119 6.95 7.78 3.39
N LYS A 120 5.66 7.95 3.52
CA LYS A 120 4.78 6.85 3.94
C LYS A 120 4.73 5.71 2.91
N GLY A 121 4.98 5.99 1.63
CA GLY A 121 5.11 4.95 0.62
C GLY A 121 6.32 4.05 0.90
N GLY A 122 7.46 4.66 1.16
CA GLY A 122 8.67 3.93 1.53
C GLY A 122 8.49 3.17 2.84
N GLU A 123 7.82 3.77 3.82
CA GLU A 123 7.52 3.13 5.10
C GLU A 123 6.65 1.88 4.93
N ALA A 124 5.64 1.96 4.05
CA ALA A 124 4.79 0.82 3.74
C ALA A 124 5.59 -0.30 3.07
N ALA A 125 6.50 0.05 2.18
CA ALA A 125 7.37 -0.94 1.54
C ALA A 125 8.25 -1.65 2.59
N ILE A 126 8.78 -0.92 3.56
CA ILE A 126 9.55 -1.50 4.66
C ILE A 126 8.70 -2.49 5.45
N ALA A 127 7.45 -2.13 5.74
CA ALA A 127 6.55 -3.02 6.46
C ALA A 127 6.29 -4.32 5.69
N ALA A 128 6.07 -4.21 4.38
CA ALA A 128 5.86 -5.39 3.53
C ALA A 128 7.08 -6.31 3.54
N MET A 129 8.28 -5.73 3.41
CA MET A 129 9.52 -6.50 3.45
C MET A 129 9.73 -7.16 4.80
N ALA A 130 9.40 -6.47 5.88
CA ALA A 130 9.53 -7.02 7.23
C ALA A 130 8.63 -8.25 7.39
N LEU A 131 7.38 -8.19 6.93
CA LEU A 131 6.47 -9.32 7.00
C LEU A 131 6.96 -10.49 6.15
N LEU A 132 7.46 -10.20 4.94
CA LEU A 132 8.01 -11.24 4.09
C LEU A 132 9.22 -11.93 4.74
N ASN A 133 10.12 -11.15 5.34
CA ASN A 133 11.28 -11.70 6.02
C ASN A 133 10.87 -12.59 7.20
N LEU A 134 9.86 -12.18 7.96
CA LEU A 134 9.34 -12.99 9.07
C LEU A 134 8.68 -14.27 8.56
N GLN A 135 7.93 -14.17 7.47
CA GLN A 135 7.31 -15.34 6.85
C GLN A 135 8.37 -16.37 6.44
N ASN A 136 9.44 -15.90 5.81
CA ASN A 136 10.54 -16.76 5.40
C ASN A 136 11.26 -17.36 6.60
N ARG A 137 11.39 -16.62 7.69
CA ARG A 137 12.04 -17.11 8.92
C ARG A 137 11.26 -18.26 9.56
N PHE A 138 9.93 -18.20 9.51
CA PHE A 138 9.07 -19.20 10.16
C PHE A 138 8.68 -20.39 9.27
N ASN A 139 9.09 -20.35 8.01
CA ASN A 139 8.80 -21.46 7.08
C ASN A 139 9.90 -22.53 7.05
#